data_07ad1fb22cfc57f37b69764dc80261fc
#
_entry.id   07ad1fb22cfc57f37b69764dc80261fc
#
_cell.length_a   1.000
_cell.length_b   1.000
_cell.length_c   1.000
_cell.angle_alpha   90.00
_cell.angle_beta   90.00
_cell.angle_gamma   90.00
#
_symmetry.space_group_name_H-M   'P 1'
#
loop_
_entity.id
_entity.type
_entity.pdbx_description
1 polymer ?
#
loop_
_entity_poly.entity_id
_entity_poly.type
_entity_poly.pdbx_seq_one_letter_code
_entity_poly.pdbx_strand_id
1 'polypeptide(L)'
;MAGSRPGKSQVRLTCVSRCATVSRSLDEPVSGTAATATTWLLLEQPGPWGAKALTSSHLDRALGRALEAAADGTGVRIALIRRPGRHADPGGPADRQVYAAHTVPGRVWLHRATIRDPRRLLGLDFAALGAGDHRSFGAALGGRPHRGDPLALVCTNGKRDRCCALLGRPLAAELSASGVRGVWEVTHLGGHRFSPTVLVLPYGYSYGRAGAHTIKEALDGAQEGRVVVEGCRGCSAWDRPGQAAELAVRSVAGEYRAGLLSVVRTDGAAPRWEVTVGHADGRRWRVSVAQSASQPPRPESCGAAVLGTPARMDVVAVRELRPTALAS
;
A
#
# COMPACT_ATOMS: atom_id res chain seq x y z
N MET A 1 -54.14 0.54 18.99
CA MET A 1 -53.17 -0.41 18.44
C MET A 1 -51.85 0.33 18.24
N ALA A 2 -50.89 0.10 19.11
CA ALA A 2 -49.63 0.78 19.13
C ALA A 2 -48.62 0.02 18.26
N GLY A 3 -48.14 0.63 17.18
CA GLY A 3 -47.10 0.08 16.31
C GLY A 3 -45.73 0.28 16.92
N SER A 4 -45.11 -0.80 17.36
CA SER A 4 -43.72 -0.83 17.84
C SER A 4 -42.75 -0.59 16.68
N ARG A 5 -41.96 0.49 16.75
CA ARG A 5 -40.80 0.73 15.88
C ARG A 5 -39.67 -0.21 16.28
N PRO A 6 -38.95 -0.87 15.35
CA PRO A 6 -37.78 -1.68 15.69
C PRO A 6 -36.66 -0.76 16.18
N GLY A 7 -36.16 -1.02 17.37
CA GLY A 7 -35.05 -0.31 17.98
C GLY A 7 -33.76 -0.51 17.19
N LYS A 8 -33.11 0.59 16.77
CA LYS A 8 -31.74 0.58 16.28
C LYS A 8 -30.84 0.10 17.39
N SER A 9 -30.27 -1.10 17.23
CA SER A 9 -29.25 -1.65 18.12
C SER A 9 -28.04 -0.71 18.11
N GLN A 10 -27.89 0.09 19.17
CA GLN A 10 -26.67 0.86 19.41
C GLN A 10 -25.58 -0.14 19.79
N VAL A 11 -24.67 -0.42 18.86
CA VAL A 11 -23.45 -1.16 19.15
C VAL A 11 -22.67 -0.35 20.19
N ARG A 12 -22.68 -0.80 21.46
CA ARG A 12 -21.81 -0.25 22.50
C ARG A 12 -20.36 -0.59 22.11
N LEU A 13 -19.64 0.38 21.56
CA LEU A 13 -18.21 0.30 21.35
C LEU A 13 -17.51 0.29 22.71
N THR A 14 -17.30 -0.90 23.26
CA THR A 14 -16.50 -1.05 24.48
C THR A 14 -15.04 -0.78 24.17
N CYS A 15 -14.28 -0.28 25.13
CA CYS A 15 -12.87 0.11 25.06
C CYS A 15 -11.89 -1.01 24.60
N VAL A 16 -12.39 -2.20 24.24
CA VAL A 16 -11.67 -3.41 23.86
C VAL A 16 -11.81 -3.74 22.36
N SER A 17 -12.64 -3.01 21.62
CA SER A 17 -12.92 -3.33 20.21
C SER A 17 -11.70 -3.03 19.32
N ARG A 18 -11.24 -4.05 18.58
CA ARG A 18 -10.11 -3.91 17.63
C ARG A 18 -10.53 -3.01 16.48
N CYS A 19 -9.65 -2.06 16.08
CA CYS A 19 -9.93 -1.13 14.99
C CYS A 19 -10.35 -1.83 13.68
N ALA A 20 -9.74 -2.96 13.33
CA ALA A 20 -10.10 -3.72 12.14
C ALA A 20 -11.48 -4.39 12.23
N THR A 21 -11.88 -4.87 13.41
CA THR A 21 -13.21 -5.45 13.61
C THR A 21 -14.29 -4.39 13.45
N VAL A 22 -14.10 -3.22 14.07
CA VAL A 22 -15.06 -2.11 13.97
C VAL A 22 -15.16 -1.60 12.55
N SER A 23 -14.02 -1.36 11.87
CA SER A 23 -14.01 -0.93 10.48
C SER A 23 -14.74 -1.91 9.56
N ARG A 24 -14.57 -3.22 9.79
CA ARG A 24 -15.26 -4.26 9.01
C ARG A 24 -16.76 -4.29 9.29
N SER A 25 -17.19 -4.21 10.56
CA SER A 25 -18.61 -4.22 10.92
C SER A 25 -19.39 -3.00 10.42
N LEU A 26 -18.69 -1.91 10.14
CA LEU A 26 -19.26 -0.68 9.56
C LEU A 26 -19.14 -0.63 8.03
N ASP A 27 -18.64 -1.68 7.42
CA ASP A 27 -18.36 -1.75 5.98
C ASP A 27 -17.64 -0.50 5.44
N GLU A 28 -16.63 -0.03 6.20
CA GLU A 28 -15.89 1.18 5.85
C GLU A 28 -15.23 1.05 4.48
N PRO A 29 -15.44 2.00 3.53
CA PRO A 29 -14.81 1.94 2.21
C PRO A 29 -13.28 1.90 2.29
N VAL A 30 -12.66 1.03 1.51
CA VAL A 30 -11.20 0.86 1.47
C VAL A 30 -10.52 1.73 0.40
N SER A 31 -11.22 2.10 -0.66
CA SER A 31 -10.71 2.90 -1.78
C SER A 31 -10.17 4.25 -1.31
N GLY A 32 -9.08 4.72 -1.91
CA GLY A 32 -8.43 5.98 -1.55
C GLY A 32 -7.74 5.97 -0.19
N THR A 33 -7.31 4.81 0.31
CA THR A 33 -6.70 4.66 1.63
C THR A 33 -5.32 4.00 1.62
N ALA A 34 -4.75 3.70 0.47
CA ALA A 34 -3.40 3.17 0.37
C ALA A 34 -2.35 4.21 0.82
N ALA A 35 -1.21 3.71 1.29
CA ALA A 35 -0.08 4.58 1.58
C ALA A 35 0.51 5.11 0.28
N THR A 36 0.92 6.37 0.27
CA THR A 36 1.52 7.02 -0.90
C THR A 36 3.03 6.78 -0.94
N ALA A 37 3.52 6.33 -2.08
CA ALA A 37 4.93 6.22 -2.43
C ALA A 37 5.04 5.97 -3.94
N THR A 38 5.91 6.69 -4.62
CA THR A 38 6.24 6.39 -6.03
C THR A 38 7.21 5.23 -6.14
N THR A 39 8.11 5.09 -5.15
CA THR A 39 9.09 4.01 -5.09
C THR A 39 9.15 3.40 -3.70
N TRP A 40 9.15 2.08 -3.64
CA TRP A 40 9.35 1.30 -2.41
C TRP A 40 10.77 0.76 -2.36
N LEU A 41 11.48 1.04 -1.26
CA LEU A 41 12.78 0.44 -0.95
C LEU A 41 12.61 -0.52 0.23
N LEU A 42 12.85 -1.80 -0.02
CA LEU A 42 12.63 -2.88 0.94
C LEU A 42 13.97 -3.46 1.39
N LEU A 43 14.20 -3.50 2.70
CA LEU A 43 15.39 -4.11 3.29
C LEU A 43 15.01 -5.30 4.14
N GLU A 44 15.58 -6.47 3.86
CA GLU A 44 15.42 -7.63 4.73
C GLU A 44 16.11 -7.38 6.07
N GLN A 45 15.31 -7.42 7.13
CA GLN A 45 15.76 -7.27 8.51
C GLN A 45 15.05 -8.30 9.37
N PRO A 46 15.72 -9.42 9.70
CA PRO A 46 15.21 -10.40 10.66
C PRO A 46 15.03 -9.81 12.06
N GLY A 47 14.41 -10.59 12.93
CA GLY A 47 14.23 -10.23 14.33
C GLY A 47 12.99 -9.38 14.58
N PRO A 48 12.76 -8.92 15.81
CA PRO A 48 11.60 -8.13 16.17
C PRO A 48 11.69 -6.72 15.62
N TRP A 49 10.50 -6.17 15.28
CA TRP A 49 10.36 -4.78 14.87
C TRP A 49 9.61 -3.98 15.93
N GLY A 50 10.13 -2.80 16.27
CA GLY A 50 9.44 -1.82 17.10
C GLY A 50 8.38 -1.02 16.34
N ALA A 51 7.76 -0.06 17.02
CA ALA A 51 6.73 0.80 16.40
C ALA A 51 7.29 1.67 15.27
N LYS A 52 8.52 2.19 15.43
CA LYS A 52 9.31 2.89 14.40
C LYS A 52 10.40 1.93 13.90
N ALA A 53 10.07 1.08 12.95
CA ALA A 53 10.87 -0.10 12.62
C ALA A 53 12.30 0.23 12.19
N LEU A 54 12.57 1.29 11.44
CA LEU A 54 13.92 1.68 11.01
C LEU A 54 14.83 2.02 12.20
N THR A 55 14.28 2.57 13.28
CA THR A 55 15.05 2.99 14.46
C THR A 55 14.80 2.15 15.72
N SER A 56 13.90 1.17 15.63
CA SER A 56 13.50 0.31 16.77
C SER A 56 13.49 -1.19 16.40
N SER A 57 14.32 -1.60 15.45
CA SER A 57 14.66 -3.00 15.13
C SER A 57 16.11 -3.28 15.47
N HIS A 58 16.63 -4.44 15.01
CA HIS A 58 18.06 -4.76 15.11
C HIS A 58 18.91 -4.05 14.04
N LEU A 59 18.32 -3.21 13.19
CA LEU A 59 19.07 -2.32 12.33
C LEU A 59 19.77 -1.25 13.18
N ASP A 60 21.00 -0.89 12.81
CA ASP A 60 21.73 0.19 13.47
C ASP A 60 20.85 1.46 13.49
N ARG A 61 20.68 2.05 14.68
CA ARG A 61 19.74 3.16 14.89
C ARG A 61 20.17 4.44 14.17
N ALA A 62 21.48 4.68 14.05
CA ALA A 62 22.01 5.84 13.34
C ALA A 62 21.77 5.68 11.84
N LEU A 63 22.01 4.47 11.30
CA LEU A 63 21.69 4.13 9.93
C LEU A 63 20.18 4.30 9.66
N GLY A 64 19.31 3.80 10.55
CA GLY A 64 17.87 3.95 10.41
C GLY A 64 17.44 5.41 10.28
N ARG A 65 17.97 6.30 11.12
CA ARG A 65 17.71 7.75 11.01
C ARG A 65 18.25 8.37 9.73
N ALA A 66 19.46 7.98 9.32
CA ALA A 66 20.06 8.47 8.08
C ALA A 66 19.24 8.08 6.85
N LEU A 67 18.73 6.85 6.83
CA LEU A 67 17.84 6.37 5.75
C LEU A 67 16.48 7.10 5.75
N GLU A 68 15.88 7.34 6.93
CA GLU A 68 14.65 8.14 7.04
C GLU A 68 14.86 9.54 6.47
N ALA A 69 15.95 10.21 6.85
CA ALA A 69 16.28 11.55 6.36
C ALA A 69 16.58 11.60 4.86
N ALA A 70 17.28 10.59 4.32
CA ALA A 70 17.60 10.51 2.90
C ALA A 70 16.37 10.25 2.02
N ALA A 71 15.35 9.57 2.54
CA ALA A 71 14.11 9.28 1.82
C ALA A 71 13.07 10.40 1.91
N ASP A 72 13.21 11.32 2.87
CA ASP A 72 12.20 12.37 3.11
C ASP A 72 12.03 13.28 1.89
N GLY A 73 10.77 13.55 1.52
CA GLY A 73 10.42 14.38 0.36
C GLY A 73 10.73 13.79 -1.02
N THR A 74 11.37 12.62 -1.12
CA THR A 74 11.81 12.04 -2.42
C THR A 74 10.76 11.18 -3.11
N GLY A 75 9.65 10.84 -2.44
CA GLY A 75 8.68 9.87 -2.93
C GLY A 75 9.09 8.40 -2.68
N VAL A 76 10.30 8.15 -2.15
CA VAL A 76 10.75 6.82 -1.74
C VAL A 76 10.23 6.49 -0.35
N ARG A 77 9.63 5.32 -0.21
CA ARG A 77 9.24 4.78 1.10
C ARG A 77 10.05 3.56 1.45
N ILE A 78 10.76 3.61 2.57
CA ILE A 78 11.56 2.49 3.07
C ILE A 78 10.70 1.63 3.98
N ALA A 79 10.76 0.31 3.80
CA ALA A 79 10.13 -0.66 4.68
C ALA A 79 11.08 -1.83 4.95
N LEU A 80 11.03 -2.37 6.17
CA LEU A 80 11.74 -3.59 6.49
C LEU A 80 10.85 -4.78 6.15
N ILE A 81 11.46 -5.82 5.59
CA ILE A 81 10.81 -7.07 5.24
C ILE A 81 11.50 -8.24 5.94
N ARG A 82 10.79 -9.36 6.08
CA ARG A 82 11.36 -10.64 6.54
C ARG A 82 10.54 -11.79 6.00
N ARG A 83 11.12 -12.98 5.98
CA ARG A 83 10.39 -14.19 5.57
C ARG A 83 9.29 -14.51 6.57
N PRO A 84 8.12 -15.02 6.14
CA PRO A 84 7.10 -15.55 7.05
C PRO A 84 7.66 -16.67 7.93
N GLY A 85 7.20 -16.76 9.19
CA GLY A 85 7.58 -17.85 10.10
C GLY A 85 8.33 -17.38 11.35
N ARG A 86 9.30 -18.18 11.82
CA ARG A 86 10.11 -17.86 13.00
C ARG A 86 11.11 -16.75 12.68
N HIS A 87 11.13 -15.73 13.51
CA HIS A 87 11.94 -14.53 13.30
C HIS A 87 13.18 -14.49 14.20
N ALA A 88 13.83 -15.64 14.37
CA ALA A 88 15.12 -15.64 15.06
C ALA A 88 16.12 -14.81 14.27
N ASP A 89 16.75 -13.85 14.92
CA ASP A 89 17.94 -13.20 14.38
C ASP A 89 19.08 -14.23 14.40
N PRO A 90 19.66 -14.61 13.24
CA PRO A 90 20.73 -15.60 13.22
C PRO A 90 22.02 -15.12 13.89
N GLY A 91 22.10 -13.84 14.30
CA GLY A 91 23.32 -13.24 14.83
C GLY A 91 24.44 -13.19 13.79
N GLY A 92 25.12 -12.07 13.67
CA GLY A 92 26.25 -11.91 12.75
C GLY A 92 25.89 -11.40 11.34
N PRO A 93 26.90 -11.19 10.49
CA PRO A 93 26.73 -10.69 9.14
C PRO A 93 26.07 -11.77 8.24
N ALA A 94 24.84 -11.52 7.83
CA ALA A 94 24.09 -12.38 6.92
C ALA A 94 23.75 -11.61 5.65
N ASP A 95 23.64 -12.34 4.54
CA ASP A 95 23.14 -11.79 3.28
C ASP A 95 21.68 -11.36 3.45
N ARG A 96 21.39 -10.12 3.06
CA ARG A 96 20.05 -9.52 3.13
C ARG A 96 19.52 -9.21 1.76
N GLN A 97 18.27 -9.56 1.51
CA GLN A 97 17.60 -9.16 0.28
C GLN A 97 17.21 -7.69 0.35
N VAL A 98 17.44 -6.99 -0.75
CA VAL A 98 16.97 -5.62 -0.97
C VAL A 98 16.17 -5.60 -2.26
N TYR A 99 14.99 -4.98 -2.20
CA TYR A 99 14.20 -4.72 -3.40
C TYR A 99 13.97 -3.22 -3.52
N ALA A 100 13.95 -2.74 -4.76
CA ALA A 100 13.44 -1.42 -5.10
C ALA A 100 12.37 -1.58 -6.18
N ALA A 101 11.22 -0.93 -5.99
CA ALA A 101 10.09 -0.99 -6.91
C ALA A 101 9.55 0.40 -7.18
N HIS A 102 9.61 0.86 -8.43
CA HIS A 102 8.91 2.06 -8.87
C HIS A 102 7.54 1.68 -9.39
N THR A 103 6.48 2.32 -8.88
CA THR A 103 5.10 1.86 -9.05
C THR A 103 4.25 2.76 -9.94
N VAL A 104 4.83 3.83 -10.50
CA VAL A 104 4.10 4.75 -11.38
C VAL A 104 3.72 4.04 -12.68
N PRO A 105 2.43 3.94 -13.03
CA PRO A 105 1.97 3.29 -14.25
C PRO A 105 2.68 3.80 -15.50
N GLY A 106 3.00 2.90 -16.43
CA GLY A 106 3.79 3.19 -17.63
C GLY A 106 5.31 3.24 -17.42
N ARG A 107 5.80 3.30 -16.15
CA ARG A 107 7.23 3.33 -15.81
C ARG A 107 7.59 2.35 -14.71
N VAL A 108 6.80 1.30 -14.53
CA VAL A 108 6.97 0.30 -13.47
C VAL A 108 8.23 -0.53 -13.66
N TRP A 109 8.98 -0.69 -12.60
CA TRP A 109 10.08 -1.65 -12.53
C TRP A 109 10.24 -2.22 -11.11
N LEU A 110 10.80 -3.41 -11.02
CA LEU A 110 11.19 -4.07 -9.78
C LEU A 110 12.61 -4.61 -9.91
N HIS A 111 13.50 -4.14 -9.07
CA HIS A 111 14.89 -4.57 -8.99
C HIS A 111 15.18 -5.25 -7.66
N ARG A 112 16.20 -6.11 -7.65
CA ARG A 112 16.68 -6.79 -6.44
C ARG A 112 18.19 -6.72 -6.32
N ALA A 113 18.68 -6.73 -5.08
CA ALA A 113 20.08 -6.86 -4.73
C ALA A 113 20.22 -7.75 -3.49
N THR A 114 21.41 -8.30 -3.27
CA THR A 114 21.79 -8.97 -2.02
C THR A 114 22.97 -8.24 -1.44
N ILE A 115 22.87 -7.83 -0.18
CA ILE A 115 23.93 -7.07 0.52
C ILE A 115 24.19 -7.69 1.89
N ARG A 116 25.43 -7.56 2.37
CA ARG A 116 25.81 -7.92 3.75
C ARG A 116 25.75 -6.72 4.69
N ASP A 117 26.18 -5.56 4.19
CA ASP A 117 26.19 -4.32 4.97
C ASP A 117 25.05 -3.39 4.52
N PRO A 118 24.03 -3.17 5.39
CA PRO A 118 22.94 -2.24 5.09
C PRO A 118 23.38 -0.78 4.89
N ARG A 119 24.59 -0.38 5.36
CA ARG A 119 25.12 0.98 5.14
C ARG A 119 25.30 1.31 3.67
N ARG A 120 25.45 0.30 2.81
CA ARG A 120 25.50 0.50 1.35
C ARG A 120 24.26 1.20 0.79
N LEU A 121 23.11 1.15 1.48
CA LEU A 121 21.90 1.87 1.09
C LEU A 121 22.07 3.39 1.11
N LEU A 122 23.02 3.93 1.89
CA LEU A 122 23.31 5.37 1.90
C LEU A 122 24.00 5.86 0.62
N GLY A 123 24.51 4.95 -0.21
CA GLY A 123 25.04 5.25 -1.53
C GLY A 123 23.99 5.37 -2.64
N LEU A 124 22.68 5.24 -2.30
CA LEU A 124 21.59 5.40 -3.25
C LEU A 124 21.25 6.88 -3.46
N ASP A 125 20.94 7.23 -4.69
CA ASP A 125 20.30 8.51 -5.01
C ASP A 125 18.79 8.38 -4.82
N PHE A 126 18.29 8.81 -3.65
CA PHE A 126 16.88 8.69 -3.30
C PHE A 126 15.98 9.57 -4.17
N ALA A 127 16.45 10.76 -4.58
CA ALA A 127 15.69 11.64 -5.46
C ALA A 127 15.51 11.00 -6.84
N ALA A 128 16.58 10.48 -7.41
CA ALA A 128 16.55 9.76 -8.68
C ALA A 128 15.66 8.50 -8.60
N LEU A 129 15.77 7.72 -7.52
CA LEU A 129 14.91 6.55 -7.29
C LEU A 129 13.43 6.93 -7.22
N GLY A 130 13.10 8.01 -6.51
CA GLY A 130 11.73 8.52 -6.41
C GLY A 130 11.19 8.98 -7.76
N ALA A 131 12.04 9.54 -8.62
CA ALA A 131 11.72 9.91 -10.00
C ALA A 131 11.66 8.70 -10.97
N GLY A 132 12.01 7.50 -10.52
CA GLY A 132 11.95 6.26 -11.30
C GLY A 132 13.27 5.85 -11.97
N ASP A 133 14.37 6.51 -11.63
CA ASP A 133 15.71 6.13 -12.13
C ASP A 133 16.37 5.12 -11.18
N HIS A 134 16.61 3.92 -11.67
CA HIS A 134 17.19 2.82 -10.90
C HIS A 134 18.72 2.71 -11.02
N ARG A 135 19.41 3.59 -11.75
CA ARG A 135 20.86 3.46 -12.02
C ARG A 135 21.69 3.42 -10.75
N SER A 136 21.36 4.25 -9.75
CA SER A 136 22.07 4.24 -8.47
C SER A 136 21.89 2.91 -7.72
N PHE A 137 20.75 2.23 -7.86
CA PHE A 137 20.50 0.91 -7.26
C PHE A 137 21.42 -0.15 -7.86
N GLY A 138 21.64 -0.10 -9.19
CA GLY A 138 22.61 -0.95 -9.86
C GLY A 138 24.05 -0.66 -9.41
N ALA A 139 24.45 0.62 -9.46
CA ALA A 139 25.82 1.04 -9.14
C ALA A 139 26.21 0.79 -7.67
N ALA A 140 25.37 1.20 -6.71
CA ALA A 140 25.65 1.11 -5.28
C ALA A 140 25.53 -0.32 -4.74
N LEU A 141 24.56 -1.10 -5.21
CA LEU A 141 24.21 -2.40 -4.61
C LEU A 141 24.51 -3.60 -5.51
N GLY A 142 24.88 -3.42 -6.77
CA GLY A 142 24.93 -4.50 -7.76
C GLY A 142 23.54 -5.02 -8.12
N GLY A 143 22.55 -4.13 -8.02
CA GLY A 143 21.14 -4.48 -8.24
C GLY A 143 20.83 -4.77 -9.70
N ARG A 144 19.89 -5.66 -9.92
CA ARG A 144 19.45 -6.13 -11.25
C ARG A 144 17.94 -6.30 -11.30
N PRO A 145 17.33 -6.32 -12.50
CA PRO A 145 15.90 -6.57 -12.63
C PRO A 145 15.47 -7.86 -11.91
N HIS A 146 14.38 -7.79 -11.18
CA HIS A 146 13.77 -8.96 -10.57
C HIS A 146 13.00 -9.74 -11.64
N ARG A 147 13.38 -11.00 -11.86
CA ARG A 147 12.75 -11.89 -12.85
C ARG A 147 11.94 -13.02 -12.20
N GLY A 148 11.62 -12.85 -10.90
CA GLY A 148 10.80 -13.80 -10.15
C GLY A 148 9.32 -13.40 -10.14
N ASP A 149 8.55 -14.14 -9.35
CA ASP A 149 7.14 -13.87 -9.14
C ASP A 149 6.90 -12.48 -8.52
N PRO A 150 5.72 -11.88 -8.70
CA PRO A 150 5.31 -10.68 -7.98
C PRO A 150 5.46 -10.84 -6.47
N LEU A 151 5.66 -9.74 -5.75
CA LEU A 151 5.84 -9.78 -4.31
C LEU A 151 4.55 -9.41 -3.58
N ALA A 152 4.14 -10.24 -2.61
CA ALA A 152 3.09 -9.93 -1.65
C ALA A 152 3.72 -9.51 -0.32
N LEU A 153 3.58 -8.24 0.04
CA LEU A 153 4.10 -7.66 1.27
C LEU A 153 2.97 -7.56 2.29
N VAL A 154 2.90 -8.50 3.22
CA VAL A 154 1.86 -8.58 4.24
C VAL A 154 2.28 -7.79 5.48
N CYS A 155 1.49 -6.79 5.89
CA CYS A 155 1.78 -6.00 7.09
C CYS A 155 1.58 -6.85 8.36
N THR A 156 2.65 -7.02 9.14
CA THR A 156 2.63 -7.83 10.38
C THR A 156 3.21 -7.11 11.60
N ASN A 157 3.44 -5.78 11.52
CA ASN A 157 4.05 -5.02 12.62
C ASN A 157 3.07 -4.77 13.77
N GLY A 158 2.99 -5.73 14.70
CA GLY A 158 2.12 -5.68 15.88
C GLY A 158 2.49 -4.62 16.92
N LYS A 159 3.75 -4.17 16.94
CA LYS A 159 4.18 -3.07 17.82
C LYS A 159 3.67 -1.71 17.34
N ARG A 160 3.37 -1.58 16.04
CA ARG A 160 2.72 -0.40 15.49
C ARG A 160 1.19 -0.46 15.67
N ASP A 161 0.59 -1.62 15.39
CA ASP A 161 -0.83 -1.88 15.63
C ASP A 161 -1.10 -3.39 15.79
N ARG A 162 -1.84 -3.77 16.82
CA ARG A 162 -2.11 -5.17 17.14
C ARG A 162 -2.83 -5.91 16.03
N CYS A 163 -3.75 -5.25 15.30
CA CYS A 163 -4.47 -5.86 14.20
C CYS A 163 -3.55 -6.33 13.08
N CYS A 164 -2.45 -5.59 12.80
CA CYS A 164 -1.47 -5.97 11.79
C CYS A 164 -0.85 -7.35 12.09
N ALA A 165 -0.46 -7.62 13.34
CA ALA A 165 0.08 -8.92 13.71
C ALA A 165 -0.99 -10.01 13.79
N LEU A 166 -2.12 -9.71 14.43
CA LEU A 166 -3.16 -10.71 14.71
C LEU A 166 -3.83 -11.24 13.44
N LEU A 167 -3.96 -10.41 12.42
CA LEU A 167 -4.62 -10.75 11.16
C LEU A 167 -3.62 -10.98 10.02
N GLY A 168 -2.51 -10.24 10.01
CA GLY A 168 -1.53 -10.34 8.93
C GLY A 168 -0.63 -11.57 9.03
N ARG A 169 -0.19 -11.97 10.23
CA ARG A 169 0.66 -13.18 10.37
C ARG A 169 -0.02 -14.47 9.92
N PRO A 170 -1.28 -14.74 10.30
CA PRO A 170 -1.99 -15.91 9.76
C PRO A 170 -2.07 -15.91 8.25
N LEU A 171 -2.39 -14.75 7.64
CA LEU A 171 -2.44 -14.63 6.18
C LEU A 171 -1.07 -14.88 5.53
N ALA A 172 0.02 -14.30 6.07
CA ALA A 172 1.36 -14.54 5.54
C ALA A 172 1.77 -16.01 5.66
N ALA A 173 1.43 -16.67 6.76
CA ALA A 173 1.69 -18.09 6.97
C ALA A 173 0.87 -18.96 6.01
N GLU A 174 -0.41 -18.69 5.81
CA GLU A 174 -1.31 -19.40 4.89
C GLU A 174 -0.81 -19.30 3.44
N LEU A 175 -0.47 -18.08 2.98
CA LEU A 175 0.08 -17.87 1.65
C LEU A 175 1.39 -18.65 1.45
N SER A 176 2.29 -18.60 2.44
CA SER A 176 3.56 -19.33 2.38
C SER A 176 3.36 -20.85 2.39
N ALA A 177 2.48 -21.35 3.25
CA ALA A 177 2.17 -22.79 3.34
C ALA A 177 1.49 -23.33 2.08
N SER A 178 0.74 -22.51 1.35
CA SER A 178 0.13 -22.87 0.08
C SER A 178 1.07 -22.77 -1.14
N GLY A 179 2.39 -22.63 -0.91
CA GLY A 179 3.40 -22.61 -1.97
C GLY A 179 3.52 -21.30 -2.74
N VAL A 180 2.84 -20.23 -2.33
CA VAL A 180 2.98 -18.91 -2.96
C VAL A 180 4.39 -18.39 -2.74
N ARG A 181 5.13 -18.19 -3.83
CA ARG A 181 6.45 -17.54 -3.79
C ARG A 181 6.33 -16.04 -3.72
N GLY A 182 7.38 -15.34 -3.28
CA GLY A 182 7.37 -13.87 -3.21
C GLY A 182 6.60 -13.28 -2.01
N VAL A 183 6.17 -14.10 -1.04
CA VAL A 183 5.51 -13.65 0.19
C VAL A 183 6.55 -13.14 1.20
N TRP A 184 6.33 -11.94 1.70
CA TRP A 184 7.12 -11.30 2.74
C TRP A 184 6.22 -10.72 3.82
N GLU A 185 6.63 -10.82 5.07
CA GLU A 185 6.14 -9.94 6.12
C GLU A 185 6.80 -8.56 5.94
N VAL A 186 6.03 -7.49 6.15
CA VAL A 186 6.53 -6.12 6.01
C VAL A 186 6.14 -5.28 7.23
N THR A 187 6.92 -4.26 7.50
CA THR A 187 6.62 -3.22 8.47
C THR A 187 5.38 -2.42 8.06
N HIS A 188 5.03 -1.39 8.79
CA HIS A 188 3.73 -0.73 8.66
C HIS A 188 3.45 -0.12 7.27
N LEU A 189 2.44 -0.65 6.58
CA LEU A 189 1.94 -0.15 5.29
C LEU A 189 0.89 0.98 5.41
N GLY A 190 0.42 1.30 6.62
CA GLY A 190 -0.72 2.20 6.81
C GLY A 190 -2.08 1.51 6.69
N GLY A 191 -3.12 2.15 7.28
CA GLY A 191 -4.49 1.64 7.23
C GLY A 191 -4.72 0.34 8.00
N HIS A 192 -4.14 0.20 9.19
CA HIS A 192 -4.25 -0.98 10.05
C HIS A 192 -5.70 -1.35 10.42
N ARG A 193 -6.63 -0.39 10.39
CA ARG A 193 -8.07 -0.66 10.54
C ARG A 193 -8.66 -1.47 9.38
N PHE A 194 -7.93 -1.59 8.28
CA PHE A 194 -8.26 -2.46 7.15
C PHE A 194 -7.44 -3.77 7.13
N SER A 195 -6.81 -4.14 8.27
CA SER A 195 -6.04 -5.39 8.36
C SER A 195 -6.90 -6.62 8.05
N PRO A 196 -6.27 -7.64 7.40
CA PRO A 196 -4.92 -7.68 6.87
C PRO A 196 -4.72 -6.70 5.73
N THR A 197 -3.57 -5.98 5.73
CA THR A 197 -3.19 -5.12 4.60
C THR A 197 -2.00 -5.70 3.88
N VAL A 198 -2.08 -5.70 2.55
CA VAL A 198 -1.05 -6.26 1.67
C VAL A 198 -0.73 -5.27 0.58
N LEU A 199 0.54 -5.13 0.23
CA LEU A 199 1.01 -4.41 -0.94
C LEU A 199 1.53 -5.43 -1.96
N VAL A 200 1.05 -5.34 -3.20
CA VAL A 200 1.49 -6.20 -4.31
C VAL A 200 2.39 -5.42 -5.26
N LEU A 201 3.60 -5.94 -5.45
CA LEU A 201 4.58 -5.37 -6.38
C LEU A 201 4.75 -6.29 -7.60
N PRO A 202 5.06 -5.74 -8.78
CA PRO A 202 5.68 -4.42 -9.02
C PRO A 202 4.72 -3.23 -9.08
N TYR A 203 3.41 -3.41 -9.25
CA TYR A 203 2.49 -2.34 -9.60
C TYR A 203 2.05 -1.45 -8.42
N GLY A 204 2.36 -1.82 -7.18
CA GLY A 204 2.11 -0.96 -6.02
C GLY A 204 0.65 -0.86 -5.58
N TYR A 205 -0.20 -1.81 -5.95
CA TYR A 205 -1.58 -1.86 -5.48
C TYR A 205 -1.65 -2.45 -4.07
N SER A 206 -2.36 -1.73 -3.19
CA SER A 206 -2.56 -2.13 -1.81
C SER A 206 -3.96 -2.72 -1.62
N TYR A 207 -4.06 -3.78 -0.83
CA TYR A 207 -5.31 -4.47 -0.50
C TYR A 207 -5.60 -4.36 0.99
N GLY A 208 -6.87 -4.26 1.33
CA GLY A 208 -7.35 -4.27 2.72
C GLY A 208 -8.35 -5.38 2.97
N ARG A 209 -8.46 -5.82 4.22
CA ARG A 209 -9.30 -6.97 4.63
C ARG A 209 -9.01 -8.24 3.80
N ALA A 210 -7.75 -8.33 3.35
CA ALA A 210 -7.31 -9.31 2.38
C ALA A 210 -7.41 -10.74 2.93
N GLY A 211 -7.99 -11.63 2.14
CA GLY A 211 -7.91 -13.08 2.32
C GLY A 211 -6.87 -13.71 1.41
N ALA A 212 -6.51 -14.97 1.66
CA ALA A 212 -5.51 -15.66 0.85
C ALA A 212 -5.96 -15.80 -0.62
N HIS A 213 -7.25 -16.05 -0.85
CA HIS A 213 -7.81 -16.13 -2.21
C HIS A 213 -7.59 -14.82 -2.98
N THR A 214 -8.05 -13.69 -2.45
CA THR A 214 -7.90 -12.37 -3.09
C THR A 214 -6.43 -12.02 -3.35
N ILE A 215 -5.51 -12.40 -2.44
CA ILE A 215 -4.09 -12.11 -2.67
C ILE A 215 -3.48 -13.03 -3.72
N LYS A 216 -3.90 -14.29 -3.82
CA LYS A 216 -3.48 -15.17 -4.92
C LYS A 216 -3.95 -14.61 -6.26
N GLU A 217 -5.21 -14.24 -6.38
CA GLU A 217 -5.75 -13.59 -7.59
C GLU A 217 -4.99 -12.30 -7.93
N ALA A 218 -4.66 -11.47 -6.93
CA ALA A 218 -3.90 -10.24 -7.14
C ALA A 218 -2.46 -10.51 -7.60
N LEU A 219 -1.82 -11.59 -7.14
CA LEU A 219 -0.49 -12.02 -7.60
C LEU A 219 -0.55 -12.58 -9.02
N ASP A 220 -1.51 -13.45 -9.31
CA ASP A 220 -1.72 -13.99 -10.65
C ASP A 220 -2.04 -12.86 -11.64
N GLY A 221 -2.92 -11.95 -11.25
CA GLY A 221 -3.18 -10.74 -12.03
C GLY A 221 -1.91 -9.91 -12.26
N ALA A 222 -1.12 -9.68 -11.22
CA ALA A 222 0.13 -8.93 -11.35
C ALA A 222 1.15 -9.63 -12.26
N GLN A 223 1.22 -10.96 -12.25
CA GLN A 223 2.06 -11.74 -13.17
C GLN A 223 1.63 -11.55 -14.63
N GLU A 224 0.33 -11.36 -14.87
CA GLU A 224 -0.27 -11.14 -16.19
C GLU A 224 -0.39 -9.64 -16.56
N GLY A 225 0.12 -8.74 -15.73
CA GLY A 225 0.01 -7.29 -15.94
C GLY A 225 -1.38 -6.73 -15.66
N ARG A 226 -2.19 -7.40 -14.83
CA ARG A 226 -3.56 -6.99 -14.49
C ARG A 226 -3.70 -6.60 -13.01
N VAL A 227 -4.72 -5.82 -12.71
CA VAL A 227 -5.10 -5.36 -11.37
C VAL A 227 -6.44 -5.99 -10.96
N VAL A 228 -6.49 -6.57 -9.78
CA VAL A 228 -7.74 -6.98 -9.12
C VAL A 228 -8.29 -5.77 -8.35
N VAL A 229 -9.53 -5.38 -8.61
CA VAL A 229 -10.15 -4.19 -7.98
C VAL A 229 -10.79 -4.53 -6.64
N GLU A 230 -11.25 -5.77 -6.45
CA GLU A 230 -11.87 -6.21 -5.21
C GLU A 230 -10.90 -6.08 -4.02
N GLY A 231 -11.36 -5.42 -2.95
CA GLY A 231 -10.54 -5.16 -1.76
C GLY A 231 -9.37 -4.20 -1.98
N CYS A 232 -9.24 -3.63 -3.19
CA CYS A 232 -8.15 -2.72 -3.53
C CYS A 232 -8.36 -1.36 -2.86
N ARG A 233 -7.28 -0.88 -2.20
CA ARG A 233 -7.23 0.41 -1.53
C ARG A 233 -6.73 1.54 -2.45
N GLY A 234 -6.06 1.18 -3.54
CA GLY A 234 -5.46 2.06 -4.52
C GLY A 234 -4.00 1.73 -4.84
N CYS A 235 -3.50 2.35 -5.90
CA CYS A 235 -2.09 2.35 -6.27
C CYS A 235 -1.31 3.33 -5.39
N SER A 236 -0.17 2.91 -4.85
CA SER A 236 0.68 3.74 -3.99
C SER A 236 1.27 4.97 -4.70
N ALA A 237 1.34 4.95 -6.02
CA ALA A 237 1.88 6.07 -6.80
C ALA A 237 1.02 7.35 -6.74
N TRP A 238 -0.26 7.24 -6.34
CA TRP A 238 -1.22 8.34 -6.34
C TRP A 238 -1.55 8.82 -4.94
N ASP A 239 -1.97 10.09 -4.83
CA ASP A 239 -2.61 10.63 -3.66
C ASP A 239 -3.99 9.99 -3.43
N ARG A 240 -4.62 10.24 -2.28
CA ARG A 240 -5.88 9.60 -1.92
C ARG A 240 -7.03 9.87 -2.92
N PRO A 241 -7.26 11.12 -3.40
CA PRO A 241 -8.25 11.37 -4.46
C PRO A 241 -7.91 10.63 -5.75
N GLY A 242 -6.64 10.63 -6.16
CA GLY A 242 -6.16 9.93 -7.34
C GLY A 242 -6.36 8.41 -7.28
N GLN A 243 -6.12 7.81 -6.10
CA GLN A 243 -6.38 6.38 -5.85
C GLN A 243 -7.86 6.04 -6.06
N ALA A 244 -8.77 6.84 -5.48
CA ALA A 244 -10.20 6.62 -5.61
C ALA A 244 -10.69 6.82 -7.06
N ALA A 245 -10.18 7.86 -7.72
CA ALA A 245 -10.54 8.18 -9.10
C ALA A 245 -10.07 7.11 -10.08
N GLU A 246 -8.82 6.63 -9.93
CA GLU A 246 -8.25 5.60 -10.81
C GLU A 246 -9.02 4.29 -10.70
N LEU A 247 -9.35 3.84 -9.47
CA LEU A 247 -10.16 2.63 -9.25
C LEU A 247 -11.58 2.77 -9.84
N ALA A 248 -12.20 3.95 -9.73
CA ALA A 248 -13.52 4.20 -10.29
C ALA A 248 -13.50 4.14 -11.82
N VAL A 249 -12.49 4.74 -12.46
CA VAL A 249 -12.34 4.69 -13.91
C VAL A 249 -12.08 3.25 -14.38
N ARG A 250 -11.28 2.45 -13.64
CA ARG A 250 -11.11 1.02 -13.95
C ARG A 250 -12.42 0.29 -14.03
N SER A 251 -13.28 0.49 -13.04
CA SER A 251 -14.58 -0.17 -12.98
C SER A 251 -15.52 0.28 -14.11
N VAL A 252 -15.57 1.59 -14.40
CA VAL A 252 -16.45 2.14 -15.44
C VAL A 252 -15.98 1.78 -16.85
N ALA A 253 -14.65 1.82 -17.09
CA ALA A 253 -14.07 1.53 -18.39
C ALA A 253 -13.83 0.04 -18.65
N GLY A 254 -13.96 -0.83 -17.61
CA GLY A 254 -13.60 -2.24 -17.71
C GLY A 254 -12.11 -2.47 -17.99
N GLU A 255 -11.23 -1.54 -17.55
CA GLU A 255 -9.80 -1.62 -17.83
C GLU A 255 -9.02 -2.14 -16.62
N TYR A 256 -8.55 -3.35 -16.72
CA TYR A 256 -7.82 -4.03 -15.64
C TYR A 256 -6.32 -4.18 -15.89
N ARG A 257 -5.79 -3.78 -17.03
CA ARG A 257 -4.35 -3.80 -17.31
C ARG A 257 -3.64 -2.73 -16.49
N ALA A 258 -2.61 -3.13 -15.75
CA ALA A 258 -1.98 -2.31 -14.71
C ALA A 258 -1.35 -1.01 -15.21
N GLY A 259 -0.76 -1.04 -16.41
CA GLY A 259 0.01 0.10 -16.96
C GLY A 259 -0.79 1.09 -17.80
N LEU A 260 -2.10 0.85 -18.06
CA LEU A 260 -2.84 1.62 -19.07
C LEU A 260 -3.59 2.83 -18.53
N LEU A 261 -3.92 2.87 -17.23
CA LEU A 261 -4.53 4.04 -16.59
C LEU A 261 -3.49 4.78 -15.74
N SER A 262 -3.53 6.10 -15.79
CA SER A 262 -2.68 6.99 -15.01
C SER A 262 -3.46 8.20 -14.52
N VAL A 263 -3.21 8.63 -13.30
CA VAL A 263 -3.66 9.95 -12.83
C VAL A 263 -2.75 11.00 -13.47
N VAL A 264 -3.35 11.82 -14.33
CA VAL A 264 -2.64 12.86 -15.08
C VAL A 264 -2.53 14.13 -14.24
N ARG A 265 -3.58 14.45 -13.49
CA ARG A 265 -3.68 15.67 -12.69
C ARG A 265 -4.72 15.52 -11.59
N THR A 266 -4.43 16.08 -10.42
CA THR A 266 -5.36 16.29 -9.32
C THR A 266 -5.45 17.77 -9.03
N ASP A 267 -6.62 18.36 -9.25
CA ASP A 267 -6.91 19.78 -9.00
C ASP A 267 -7.80 19.95 -7.76
N GLY A 268 -7.67 21.08 -7.07
CA GLY A 268 -8.46 21.39 -5.89
C GLY A 268 -7.74 21.02 -4.58
N ALA A 269 -8.49 21.11 -3.49
CA ALA A 269 -8.05 20.78 -2.15
C ALA A 269 -9.22 20.24 -1.32
N ALA A 270 -8.93 19.73 -0.11
CA ALA A 270 -9.97 19.25 0.78
C ALA A 270 -11.05 20.34 0.98
N PRO A 271 -12.32 19.99 0.89
CA PRO A 271 -12.86 18.64 0.79
C PRO A 271 -13.21 18.17 -0.64
N ARG A 272 -12.78 18.84 -1.72
CA ARG A 272 -13.19 18.51 -3.09
C ARG A 272 -12.02 18.57 -4.07
N TRP A 273 -11.98 17.60 -4.97
CA TRP A 273 -10.97 17.50 -6.05
C TRP A 273 -11.61 17.13 -7.38
N GLU A 274 -11.01 17.62 -8.45
CA GLU A 274 -11.23 17.15 -9.82
C GLU A 274 -9.97 16.41 -10.27
N VAL A 275 -10.11 15.11 -10.51
CA VAL A 275 -9.01 14.25 -10.92
C VAL A 275 -9.15 13.92 -12.40
N THR A 276 -8.11 14.15 -13.17
CA THR A 276 -8.04 13.70 -14.56
C THR A 276 -7.29 12.38 -14.63
N VAL A 277 -8.00 11.32 -15.08
CA VAL A 277 -7.43 10.00 -15.34
C VAL A 277 -7.31 9.83 -16.84
N GLY A 278 -6.12 9.45 -17.33
CA GLY A 278 -5.83 9.17 -18.73
C GLY A 278 -5.62 7.69 -18.99
N HIS A 279 -5.98 7.24 -20.16
CA HIS A 279 -5.68 5.92 -20.68
C HIS A 279 -4.62 6.00 -21.78
N ALA A 280 -3.82 4.96 -21.94
CA ALA A 280 -2.74 4.92 -22.94
C ALA A 280 -3.22 5.05 -24.40
N ASP A 281 -4.51 4.77 -24.67
CA ASP A 281 -5.12 4.95 -25.98
C ASP A 281 -5.58 6.40 -26.29
N GLY A 282 -5.38 7.32 -25.34
CA GLY A 282 -5.75 8.74 -25.45
C GLY A 282 -7.09 9.12 -24.81
N ARG A 283 -7.94 8.17 -24.42
CA ARG A 283 -9.15 8.46 -23.66
C ARG A 283 -8.80 9.11 -22.32
N ARG A 284 -9.68 9.98 -21.86
CA ARG A 284 -9.53 10.67 -20.58
C ARG A 284 -10.86 10.74 -19.84
N TRP A 285 -10.79 10.72 -18.53
CA TRP A 285 -11.95 10.92 -17.65
C TRP A 285 -11.68 12.04 -16.65
N ARG A 286 -12.70 12.85 -16.39
CA ARG A 286 -12.75 13.75 -15.25
C ARG A 286 -13.55 13.10 -14.15
N VAL A 287 -12.95 13.02 -12.97
CA VAL A 287 -13.54 12.37 -11.80
C VAL A 287 -13.65 13.39 -10.68
N SER A 288 -14.88 13.68 -10.24
CA SER A 288 -15.11 14.53 -9.07
C SER A 288 -15.04 13.67 -7.81
N VAL A 289 -14.13 14.02 -6.90
CA VAL A 289 -13.92 13.32 -5.64
C VAL A 289 -14.18 14.26 -4.47
N ALA A 290 -14.94 13.78 -3.49
CA ALA A 290 -15.23 14.53 -2.26
C ALA A 290 -14.68 13.76 -1.05
N GLN A 291 -14.09 14.51 -0.10
CA GLN A 291 -13.76 13.97 1.21
C GLN A 291 -14.95 14.13 2.14
N SER A 292 -15.34 13.05 2.78
CA SER A 292 -16.34 13.07 3.85
C SER A 292 -15.81 12.38 5.10
N ALA A 293 -16.41 12.69 6.24
CA ALA A 293 -16.12 12.04 7.50
C ALA A 293 -16.96 10.76 7.63
N SER A 294 -16.30 9.64 7.85
CA SER A 294 -16.99 8.36 8.05
C SER A 294 -17.64 8.29 9.42
N GLN A 295 -18.96 8.07 9.47
CA GLN A 295 -19.74 7.88 10.70
C GLN A 295 -20.05 6.40 10.95
N PRO A 296 -20.27 5.95 12.20
CA PRO A 296 -20.03 6.68 13.46
C PRO A 296 -18.54 6.83 13.79
N PRO A 297 -18.18 7.69 14.78
CA PRO A 297 -16.80 7.79 15.28
C PRO A 297 -16.30 6.42 15.77
N ARG A 298 -15.02 6.12 15.48
CA ARG A 298 -14.42 4.82 15.77
C ARG A 298 -12.91 4.90 15.98
N PRO A 299 -12.29 3.88 16.63
CA PRO A 299 -10.84 3.86 16.79
C PRO A 299 -10.15 3.66 15.43
N GLU A 300 -9.28 4.59 15.03
CA GLU A 300 -8.47 4.48 13.82
C GLU A 300 -7.28 3.54 14.00
N SER A 301 -6.87 3.26 15.24
CA SER A 301 -5.84 2.28 15.62
C SER A 301 -6.22 1.57 16.91
N CYS A 302 -5.62 0.40 17.16
CA CYS A 302 -5.83 -0.35 18.40
C CYS A 302 -5.31 0.37 19.66
N GLY A 303 -4.52 1.43 19.51
CA GLY A 303 -4.00 2.27 20.60
C GLY A 303 -4.58 3.69 20.61
N ALA A 304 -5.63 3.96 19.82
CA ALA A 304 -6.25 5.27 19.80
C ALA A 304 -6.93 5.58 21.13
N ALA A 305 -6.54 6.68 21.77
CA ALA A 305 -7.15 7.15 23.01
C ALA A 305 -8.52 7.82 22.76
N VAL A 306 -8.77 8.30 21.54
CA VAL A 306 -9.98 9.01 21.14
C VAL A 306 -10.56 8.36 19.88
N LEU A 307 -11.89 8.32 19.82
CA LEU A 307 -12.60 7.91 18.61
C LEU A 307 -12.54 9.04 17.59
N GLY A 308 -12.14 8.71 16.37
CA GLY A 308 -12.12 9.64 15.25
C GLY A 308 -13.20 9.35 14.22
N THR A 309 -13.40 10.28 13.31
CA THR A 309 -14.22 10.11 12.10
C THR A 309 -13.29 10.05 10.88
N PRO A 310 -12.76 8.87 10.53
CA PRO A 310 -11.78 8.76 9.44
C PRO A 310 -12.30 9.37 8.15
N ALA A 311 -11.45 10.12 7.48
CA ALA A 311 -11.77 10.65 6.16
C ALA A 311 -11.86 9.52 5.12
N ARG A 312 -12.89 9.53 4.29
CA ARG A 312 -13.06 8.69 3.11
C ARG A 312 -13.09 9.54 1.84
N MET A 313 -12.73 8.92 0.72
CA MET A 313 -12.81 9.55 -0.60
C MET A 313 -14.02 9.00 -1.35
N ASP A 314 -15.03 9.84 -1.55
CA ASP A 314 -16.24 9.50 -2.27
C ASP A 314 -16.12 9.97 -3.71
N VAL A 315 -16.22 9.05 -4.66
CA VAL A 315 -16.33 9.40 -6.08
C VAL A 315 -17.76 9.85 -6.34
N VAL A 316 -17.92 11.13 -6.66
CA VAL A 316 -19.23 11.78 -6.88
C VAL A 316 -19.69 11.61 -8.33
N ALA A 317 -18.75 11.75 -9.28
CA ALA A 317 -19.05 11.63 -10.71
C ALA A 317 -17.81 11.15 -11.47
N VAL A 318 -18.04 10.35 -12.51
CA VAL A 318 -17.04 9.96 -13.53
C VAL A 318 -17.60 10.37 -14.89
N ARG A 319 -16.86 11.21 -15.60
CA ARG A 319 -17.25 11.69 -16.93
C ARG A 319 -16.12 11.46 -17.92
N GLU A 320 -16.37 10.73 -18.98
CA GLU A 320 -15.44 10.62 -20.10
C GLU A 320 -15.36 11.97 -20.85
N LEU A 321 -14.14 12.41 -21.11
CA LEU A 321 -13.88 13.63 -21.85
C LEU A 321 -13.83 13.28 -23.35
N ARG A 322 -14.61 14.00 -24.15
CA ARG A 322 -14.53 13.86 -25.60
C ARG A 322 -13.12 14.28 -26.06
N PRO A 323 -12.51 13.59 -27.03
CA PRO A 323 -11.29 14.10 -27.66
C PRO A 323 -11.57 15.52 -28.17
N THR A 324 -10.73 16.48 -27.79
CA THR A 324 -10.77 17.79 -28.42
C THR A 324 -10.43 17.56 -29.88
N ALA A 325 -11.38 17.79 -30.79
CA ALA A 325 -11.08 17.81 -32.21
C ALA A 325 -9.94 18.81 -32.41
N LEU A 326 -8.79 18.35 -32.89
CA LEU A 326 -7.73 19.24 -33.33
C LEU A 326 -8.37 20.12 -34.39
N ALA A 327 -8.48 21.41 -34.11
CA ALA A 327 -8.79 22.40 -35.13
C ALA A 327 -7.67 22.31 -36.16
N SER A 328 -8.03 21.80 -37.33
CA SER A 328 -7.20 21.74 -38.54
C SER A 328 -6.92 23.12 -39.08
#